data_40d716ed50b40195c718a435141cde7e
#
_entry.id   40d716ed50b40195c718a435141cde7e
#
_cell.length_a   1.000
_cell.length_b   1.000
_cell.length_c   1.000
_cell.angle_alpha   90.00
_cell.angle_beta   90.00
_cell.angle_gamma   90.00
#
_symmetry.space_group_name_H-M   'P 1'
#
loop_
_entity.id
_entity.type
_entity.pdbx_description
1 polymer ?
#
loop_
_entity_poly.entity_id
_entity_poly.type
_entity_poly.pdbx_seq_one_letter_code
_entity_poly.pdbx_strand_id
1 'polypeptide(L)'
;MRNTILKCKDINIRDPFVLYEDGKYYLYGTRARFFGMKVGGFDVYVSDDLENWSRPTECFNSRKYKMNKASNWAPEVHKYNGAYYMFATFTRQSNRLRGTFVLKSDSPLGPFVPHSKGVVTPEEWECLDGTLYINRDGKPYIVFCHEHTQIIDGTICYAPLSDDLSEIIGEPVTLFKASSPYWADKSKYPKEHRITDGPFMYRSKTDELFMLWSTFIKGKYAQCLVKFNDGELGMNFTHLPPMIDNDGGHGMVFKDNKNFYLTFHSPNTNGFEHPRFIEIEDIGNNIVLKKTEV
;
A
#
# COMPACT_ATOMS: atom_id res chain seq x y z
N MET A 1 27.70 21.38 -2.23
CA MET A 1 26.86 20.83 -1.14
C MET A 1 27.26 19.37 -0.99
N ARG A 2 27.57 18.88 0.21
CA ARG A 2 27.84 17.44 0.42
C ARG A 2 26.55 16.68 0.10
N ASN A 3 26.57 15.79 -0.89
CA ASN A 3 25.46 14.84 -1.11
C ASN A 3 25.36 13.95 0.14
N THR A 4 24.48 14.28 1.04
CA THR A 4 24.23 13.45 2.21
C THR A 4 23.46 12.23 1.74
N ILE A 5 24.11 11.08 1.75
CA ILE A 5 23.50 9.78 1.48
C ILE A 5 22.78 9.33 2.76
N LEU A 6 21.55 8.87 2.63
CA LEU A 6 20.75 8.30 3.72
C LEU A 6 20.83 6.77 3.65
N LYS A 7 20.79 6.12 4.80
CA LYS A 7 20.53 4.67 4.91
C LYS A 7 19.06 4.45 5.32
N CYS A 8 18.53 3.26 5.16
CA CYS A 8 17.15 2.95 5.54
C CYS A 8 16.80 3.39 6.97
N LYS A 9 17.73 3.25 7.92
CA LYS A 9 17.57 3.69 9.31
C LYS A 9 17.45 5.21 9.48
N ASP A 10 17.85 6.00 8.48
CA ASP A 10 17.76 7.46 8.48
C ASP A 10 16.48 7.96 7.81
N ILE A 11 15.73 7.06 7.14
CA ILE A 11 14.49 7.34 6.44
C ILE A 11 13.34 6.97 7.37
N ASN A 12 12.57 7.97 7.81
CA ASN A 12 11.46 7.77 8.72
C ASN A 12 10.14 7.85 7.94
N ILE A 13 9.71 6.70 7.43
CA ILE A 13 8.44 6.50 6.71
C ILE A 13 7.73 5.23 7.17
N ARG A 14 6.38 5.25 7.07
CA ARG A 14 5.53 4.05 7.09
C ARG A 14 5.02 3.79 5.67
N ASP A 15 4.38 2.63 5.50
CA ASP A 15 3.67 2.27 4.27
C ASP A 15 4.58 2.42 3.03
N PRO A 16 5.78 1.78 3.06
CA PRO A 16 6.76 1.98 2.01
C PRO A 16 6.29 1.35 0.70
N PHE A 17 6.34 2.11 -0.37
CA PHE A 17 6.10 1.65 -1.74
C PHE A 17 7.33 1.91 -2.60
N VAL A 18 7.75 0.92 -3.40
CA VAL A 18 8.91 1.03 -4.30
C VAL A 18 8.48 0.84 -5.74
N LEU A 19 8.78 1.82 -6.56
CA LEU A 19 8.76 1.70 -8.02
C LEU A 19 10.20 1.48 -8.48
N TYR A 20 10.45 0.41 -9.25
CA TYR A 20 11.71 0.22 -9.96
C TYR A 20 11.54 0.59 -11.43
N GLU A 21 12.28 1.58 -11.89
CA GLU A 21 12.20 2.12 -13.24
C GLU A 21 13.58 2.60 -13.70
N ASP A 22 13.98 2.24 -14.92
CA ASP A 22 15.25 2.66 -15.55
C ASP A 22 16.48 2.44 -14.68
N GLY A 23 16.55 1.31 -13.97
CA GLY A 23 17.67 0.94 -13.11
C GLY A 23 17.72 1.67 -11.76
N LYS A 24 16.64 2.39 -11.39
CA LYS A 24 16.55 3.15 -10.14
C LYS A 24 15.34 2.70 -9.32
N TYR A 25 15.50 2.79 -8.00
CA TYR A 25 14.43 2.58 -7.03
C TYR A 25 13.90 3.94 -6.56
N TYR A 26 12.58 4.11 -6.65
CA TYR A 26 11.86 5.28 -6.16
C TYR A 26 11.02 4.84 -4.96
N LEU A 27 11.39 5.30 -3.77
CA LEU A 27 10.73 4.95 -2.52
C LEU A 27 9.80 6.08 -2.09
N TYR A 28 8.54 5.73 -1.90
CA TYR A 28 7.50 6.59 -1.35
C TYR A 28 7.02 6.04 -0.01
N GLY A 29 6.28 6.86 0.74
CA GLY A 29 5.64 6.42 1.98
C GLY A 29 5.00 7.57 2.74
N THR A 30 4.27 7.21 3.77
CA THR A 30 3.71 8.16 4.73
C THR A 30 4.84 8.73 5.57
N ARG A 31 4.88 10.06 5.75
CA ARG A 31 5.84 10.74 6.63
C ARG A 31 5.60 10.34 8.09
N ALA A 32 6.31 9.32 8.58
CA ALA A 32 6.04 8.67 9.87
C ALA A 32 6.18 9.62 11.07
N ARG A 33 7.24 10.44 11.11
CA ARG A 33 7.44 11.46 12.18
C ARG A 33 6.24 12.41 12.33
N PHE A 34 5.47 12.60 11.28
CA PHE A 34 4.33 13.50 11.25
C PHE A 34 3.00 12.76 11.16
N PHE A 35 2.99 11.45 11.43
CA PHE A 35 1.78 10.64 11.44
C PHE A 35 0.77 11.21 12.43
N GLY A 36 -0.48 11.38 11.98
CA GLY A 36 -1.52 12.05 12.76
C GLY A 36 -1.42 13.58 12.83
N MET A 37 -0.37 14.20 12.32
CA MET A 37 -0.21 15.65 12.25
C MET A 37 -0.73 16.22 10.93
N LYS A 38 -1.05 17.51 10.89
CA LYS A 38 -1.55 18.20 9.69
C LYS A 38 -0.38 18.70 8.79
N VAL A 39 0.49 17.79 8.39
CA VAL A 39 1.63 18.06 7.51
C VAL A 39 1.38 17.39 6.16
N GLY A 40 0.68 18.04 5.28
CA GLY A 40 0.28 17.47 3.98
C GLY A 40 1.44 17.21 3.02
N GLY A 41 1.25 16.23 2.12
CA GLY A 41 2.13 15.92 1.01
C GLY A 41 2.96 14.66 1.19
N PHE A 42 3.68 14.30 0.11
CA PHE A 42 4.54 13.12 0.05
C PHE A 42 5.91 13.46 -0.51
N ASP A 43 6.90 12.65 -0.11
CA ASP A 43 8.26 12.71 -0.60
C ASP A 43 8.60 11.46 -1.43
N VAL A 44 9.60 11.60 -2.31
CA VAL A 44 10.25 10.49 -2.99
C VAL A 44 11.73 10.48 -2.65
N TYR A 45 12.26 9.29 -2.38
CA TYR A 45 13.68 9.00 -2.22
C TYR A 45 14.14 8.16 -3.41
N VAL A 46 15.37 8.36 -3.87
CA VAL A 46 15.92 7.63 -5.02
C VAL A 46 17.18 6.87 -4.60
N SER A 47 17.31 5.63 -5.08
CA SER A 47 18.47 4.77 -4.86
C SER A 47 18.85 4.03 -6.14
N ASP A 48 20.11 3.66 -6.26
CA ASP A 48 20.62 2.76 -7.31
C ASP A 48 20.86 1.33 -6.76
N ASP A 49 20.80 1.13 -5.41
CA ASP A 49 21.26 -0.11 -4.78
C ASP A 49 20.44 -0.58 -3.55
N LEU A 50 19.33 0.07 -3.21
CA LEU A 50 18.49 -0.13 -2.01
C LEU A 50 19.19 0.15 -0.66
N GLU A 51 20.46 0.48 -0.67
CA GLU A 51 21.26 0.79 0.54
C GLU A 51 21.48 2.28 0.72
N ASN A 52 21.76 2.97 -0.38
CA ASN A 52 22.18 4.37 -0.42
C ASN A 52 21.07 5.21 -1.08
N TRP A 53 20.43 6.07 -0.30
CA TRP A 53 19.27 6.83 -0.72
C TRP A 53 19.56 8.33 -0.82
N SER A 54 18.95 8.99 -1.75
CA SER A 54 18.95 10.45 -1.85
C SER A 54 18.30 11.09 -0.63
N ARG A 55 18.46 12.40 -0.46
CA ARG A 55 17.54 13.18 0.38
C ARG A 55 16.15 13.18 -0.23
N PRO A 56 15.09 13.31 0.60
CA PRO A 56 13.72 13.38 0.11
C PRO A 56 13.51 14.59 -0.79
N THR A 57 12.77 14.38 -1.88
CA THR A 57 12.23 15.42 -2.73
C THR A 57 10.72 15.42 -2.60
N GLU A 58 10.09 16.56 -2.30
CA GLU A 58 8.64 16.64 -2.23
C GLU A 58 8.06 16.38 -3.63
N CYS A 59 7.35 15.25 -3.79
CA CYS A 59 6.72 14.84 -5.04
C CYS A 59 5.24 15.24 -5.12
N PHE A 60 4.59 15.51 -3.98
CA PHE A 60 3.23 16.03 -3.90
C PHE A 60 3.05 16.96 -2.70
N ASN A 61 2.33 18.09 -2.92
CA ASN A 61 2.01 19.06 -1.88
C ASN A 61 0.50 19.31 -1.80
N SER A 62 -0.17 18.75 -0.81
CA SER A 62 -1.63 18.87 -0.65
C SER A 62 -2.11 20.30 -0.38
N ARG A 63 -1.25 21.17 0.15
CA ARG A 63 -1.59 22.59 0.39
C ARG A 63 -1.80 23.36 -0.91
N LYS A 64 -0.99 23.05 -1.93
CA LYS A 64 -1.08 23.67 -3.26
C LYS A 64 -2.45 23.44 -3.90
N TYR A 65 -3.04 22.28 -3.65
CA TYR A 65 -4.32 21.86 -4.23
C TYR A 65 -5.51 22.02 -3.29
N LYS A 66 -5.33 22.70 -2.15
CA LYS A 66 -6.35 22.91 -1.12
C LYS A 66 -6.94 21.61 -0.58
N MET A 67 -6.21 20.50 -0.71
CA MET A 67 -6.59 19.24 -0.11
C MET A 67 -6.38 19.26 1.41
N ASN A 68 -7.09 18.39 2.14
CA ASN A 68 -6.92 18.28 3.57
C ASN A 68 -5.48 17.87 3.90
N LYS A 69 -4.90 18.49 4.92
CA LYS A 69 -3.54 18.18 5.39
C LYS A 69 -3.49 16.96 6.30
N ALA A 70 -4.64 16.53 6.82
CA ALA A 70 -4.74 15.33 7.66
C ALA A 70 -4.78 14.08 6.79
N SER A 71 -4.23 12.99 7.31
CA SER A 71 -4.27 11.67 6.67
C SER A 71 -3.79 11.71 5.20
N ASN A 72 -2.60 12.24 4.97
CA ASN A 72 -1.90 12.04 3.70
C ASN A 72 -1.09 10.75 3.89
N TRP A 73 -1.68 9.58 3.57
CA TRP A 73 -1.17 8.27 3.93
C TRP A 73 -1.03 7.34 2.73
N ALA A 74 -0.14 6.35 2.88
CA ALA A 74 0.04 5.22 2.00
C ALA A 74 0.04 5.57 0.49
N PRO A 75 1.00 6.40 0.02
CA PRO A 75 1.12 6.69 -1.41
C PRO A 75 1.70 5.49 -2.16
N GLU A 76 0.98 4.96 -3.13
CA GLU A 76 1.40 3.92 -4.05
C GLU A 76 1.52 4.47 -5.47
N VAL A 77 2.64 4.29 -6.15
CA VAL A 77 2.88 4.85 -7.48
C VAL A 77 2.96 3.77 -8.53
N HIS A 78 1.95 3.68 -9.37
CA HIS A 78 1.82 2.72 -10.45
C HIS A 78 2.05 3.37 -11.82
N LYS A 79 2.83 2.71 -12.68
CA LYS A 79 2.95 3.10 -14.09
C LYS A 79 1.79 2.48 -14.88
N TYR A 80 1.00 3.32 -15.55
CA TYR A 80 -0.15 2.88 -16.32
C TYR A 80 -0.30 3.77 -17.57
N ASN A 81 -0.46 3.16 -18.74
CA ASN A 81 -0.62 3.86 -20.04
C ASN A 81 0.38 5.01 -20.23
N GLY A 82 1.65 4.78 -19.89
CA GLY A 82 2.75 5.73 -20.12
C GLY A 82 2.87 6.87 -19.12
N ALA A 83 2.02 6.94 -18.09
CA ALA A 83 2.10 7.92 -17.01
C ALA A 83 2.21 7.23 -15.65
N TYR A 84 2.47 8.02 -14.59
CA TYR A 84 2.56 7.55 -13.21
C TYR A 84 1.35 8.02 -12.43
N TYR A 85 0.68 7.10 -11.77
CA TYR A 85 -0.52 7.36 -10.98
C TYR A 85 -0.24 7.01 -9.52
N MET A 86 -0.45 7.99 -8.64
CA MET A 86 -0.30 7.81 -7.20
C MET A 86 -1.68 7.64 -6.58
N PHE A 87 -1.93 6.46 -6.02
CA PHE A 87 -3.08 6.19 -5.16
C PHE A 87 -2.69 6.55 -3.74
N ALA A 88 -3.48 7.38 -3.08
CA ALA A 88 -3.16 7.79 -1.71
C ALA A 88 -4.41 8.14 -0.92
N THR A 89 -4.34 7.92 0.39
CA THR A 89 -5.43 8.19 1.32
C THR A 89 -5.41 9.64 1.79
N PHE A 90 -6.58 10.29 1.72
CA PHE A 90 -6.79 11.64 2.26
C PHE A 90 -8.09 11.73 3.03
N THR A 91 -8.10 12.55 4.09
CA THR A 91 -9.36 12.95 4.73
C THR A 91 -10.08 13.97 3.85
N ARG A 92 -11.32 13.70 3.48
CA ARG A 92 -12.17 14.61 2.70
C ARG A 92 -12.55 15.83 3.53
N GLN A 93 -12.73 16.96 2.85
CA GLN A 93 -13.17 18.19 3.52
C GLN A 93 -14.68 18.18 3.78
N SER A 94 -15.46 17.54 2.89
CA SER A 94 -16.92 17.54 2.89
C SER A 94 -17.52 16.85 4.11
N ASN A 95 -17.14 15.60 4.36
CA ASN A 95 -17.73 14.74 5.38
C ASN A 95 -16.74 14.23 6.44
N ARG A 96 -15.47 14.61 6.33
CA ARG A 96 -14.37 14.22 7.24
C ARG A 96 -13.99 12.74 7.18
N LEU A 97 -14.59 11.95 6.32
CA LEU A 97 -14.21 10.56 6.10
C LEU A 97 -12.94 10.49 5.23
N ARG A 98 -12.15 9.46 5.41
CA ARG A 98 -10.99 9.15 4.55
C ARG A 98 -11.45 8.48 3.27
N GLY A 99 -10.63 8.57 2.23
CA GLY A 99 -10.83 7.86 0.98
C GLY A 99 -9.58 7.96 0.11
N THR A 100 -9.46 7.07 -0.86
CA THR A 100 -8.35 7.06 -1.80
C THR A 100 -8.64 8.04 -2.94
N PHE A 101 -7.66 8.88 -3.23
CA PHE A 101 -7.61 9.75 -4.41
C PHE A 101 -6.52 9.25 -5.36
N VAL A 102 -6.67 9.56 -6.63
CA VAL A 102 -5.66 9.32 -7.65
C VAL A 102 -5.02 10.63 -8.07
N LEU A 103 -3.70 10.68 -8.03
CA LEU A 103 -2.88 11.77 -8.51
C LEU A 103 -2.10 11.28 -9.72
N LYS A 104 -1.68 12.19 -10.62
CA LYS A 104 -0.97 11.84 -11.86
C LYS A 104 0.29 12.65 -12.02
N SER A 105 1.31 12.06 -12.64
CA SER A 105 2.55 12.73 -13.09
C SER A 105 3.11 12.08 -14.35
N ASP A 106 3.91 12.80 -15.11
CA ASP A 106 4.68 12.28 -16.23
C ASP A 106 6.07 11.77 -15.79
N SER A 107 6.38 11.89 -14.49
CA SER A 107 7.67 11.46 -13.90
C SER A 107 7.46 10.76 -12.56
N PRO A 108 8.24 9.72 -12.22
CA PRO A 108 8.20 9.12 -10.90
C PRO A 108 8.65 10.09 -9.78
N LEU A 109 9.39 11.15 -10.12
CA LEU A 109 9.77 12.20 -9.18
C LEU A 109 8.65 13.20 -8.90
N GLY A 110 7.54 13.11 -9.61
CA GLY A 110 6.49 14.15 -9.57
C GLY A 110 6.88 15.39 -10.40
N PRO A 111 6.27 16.57 -10.17
CA PRO A 111 5.21 16.76 -9.18
C PRO A 111 3.92 16.03 -9.58
N PHE A 112 3.34 15.33 -8.64
CA PHE A 112 2.01 14.75 -8.83
C PHE A 112 0.93 15.83 -8.70
N VAL A 113 -0.13 15.72 -9.49
CA VAL A 113 -1.29 16.63 -9.47
C VAL A 113 -2.58 15.81 -9.30
N PRO A 114 -3.64 16.35 -8.69
CA PRO A 114 -4.92 15.66 -8.62
C PRO A 114 -5.41 15.24 -10.01
N HIS A 115 -5.82 13.99 -10.14
CA HIS A 115 -6.31 13.39 -11.36
C HIS A 115 -7.78 12.96 -11.22
N SER A 116 -8.11 12.21 -10.16
CA SER A 116 -9.48 11.76 -9.92
C SER A 116 -10.41 12.95 -9.62
N LYS A 117 -11.67 12.82 -10.01
CA LYS A 117 -12.71 13.83 -9.77
C LYS A 117 -13.04 13.99 -8.28
N GLY A 118 -12.81 12.95 -7.51
CA GLY A 118 -13.00 12.86 -6.07
C GLY A 118 -12.27 11.63 -5.54
N VAL A 119 -12.82 11.01 -4.50
CA VAL A 119 -12.35 9.69 -4.05
C VAL A 119 -12.71 8.63 -5.08
N VAL A 120 -11.83 7.64 -5.24
CA VAL A 120 -12.07 6.44 -6.04
C VAL A 120 -12.44 5.24 -5.14
N THR A 121 -13.08 5.55 -4.01
CA THR A 121 -13.69 4.63 -3.05
C THR A 121 -15.09 5.14 -2.74
N PRO A 122 -16.01 4.33 -2.18
CA PRO A 122 -17.38 4.79 -1.89
C PRO A 122 -17.41 6.05 -1.00
N GLU A 123 -18.23 7.04 -1.38
CA GLU A 123 -18.24 8.35 -0.70
C GLU A 123 -18.75 8.28 0.75
N GLU A 124 -19.66 7.37 1.05
CA GLU A 124 -20.22 7.20 2.39
C GLU A 124 -19.40 6.28 3.29
N TRP A 125 -18.30 5.71 2.74
CA TRP A 125 -17.46 4.81 3.50
C TRP A 125 -16.20 5.51 4.00
N GLU A 126 -15.74 5.08 5.18
CA GLU A 126 -14.41 5.37 5.70
C GLU A 126 -13.43 4.39 5.08
N CYS A 127 -12.66 4.81 4.08
CA CYS A 127 -11.78 3.94 3.31
C CYS A 127 -10.33 4.42 3.35
N LEU A 128 -9.40 3.48 3.23
CA LEU A 128 -7.97 3.79 3.11
C LEU A 128 -7.23 2.77 2.24
N ASP A 129 -5.98 3.08 1.92
CA ASP A 129 -4.97 2.20 1.32
C ASP A 129 -5.44 1.53 0.02
N GLY A 130 -5.95 2.34 -0.90
CA GLY A 130 -6.36 1.85 -2.22
C GLY A 130 -5.16 1.55 -3.10
N THR A 131 -5.09 0.33 -3.66
CA THR A 131 -4.09 -0.12 -4.63
C THR A 131 -4.70 -0.40 -5.99
N LEU A 132 -3.93 -0.19 -7.06
CA LEU A 132 -4.34 -0.51 -8.43
C LEU A 132 -4.13 -2.00 -8.73
N TYR A 133 -5.14 -2.64 -9.29
CA TYR A 133 -5.03 -3.95 -9.89
C TYR A 133 -5.53 -3.92 -11.34
N ILE A 134 -4.74 -4.50 -12.24
CA ILE A 134 -5.13 -4.70 -13.65
C ILE A 134 -5.37 -6.20 -13.85
N ASN A 135 -6.60 -6.58 -14.23
CA ASN A 135 -6.93 -7.97 -14.49
C ASN A 135 -6.34 -8.47 -15.82
N ARG A 136 -6.50 -9.75 -16.13
CA ARG A 136 -6.00 -10.35 -17.39
C ARG A 136 -6.59 -9.75 -18.66
N ASP A 137 -7.79 -9.17 -18.56
CA ASP A 137 -8.46 -8.48 -19.68
C ASP A 137 -8.01 -7.02 -19.83
N GLY A 138 -7.03 -6.57 -19.01
CA GLY A 138 -6.52 -5.21 -19.02
C GLY A 138 -7.44 -4.19 -18.30
N LYS A 139 -8.45 -4.66 -17.57
CA LYS A 139 -9.38 -3.77 -16.86
C LYS A 139 -8.85 -3.39 -15.49
N PRO A 140 -8.91 -2.08 -15.14
CA PRO A 140 -8.45 -1.60 -13.86
C PRO A 140 -9.50 -1.80 -12.75
N TYR A 141 -8.99 -2.14 -11.57
CA TYR A 141 -9.75 -2.24 -10.32
C TYR A 141 -8.98 -1.50 -9.23
N ILE A 142 -9.70 -0.99 -8.25
CA ILE A 142 -9.14 -0.59 -6.97
C ILE A 142 -9.42 -1.69 -5.94
N VAL A 143 -8.39 -2.08 -5.16
CA VAL A 143 -8.55 -2.90 -3.96
C VAL A 143 -8.23 -2.00 -2.77
N PHE A 144 -9.07 -1.99 -1.73
CA PHE A 144 -8.98 -1.00 -0.65
C PHE A 144 -9.53 -1.55 0.67
N CYS A 145 -9.23 -0.85 1.76
CA CYS A 145 -9.78 -1.14 3.09
C CYS A 145 -11.02 -0.31 3.38
N HIS A 146 -12.10 -0.97 3.85
CA HIS A 146 -13.20 -0.32 4.56
C HIS A 146 -12.90 -0.37 6.05
N GLU A 147 -12.76 0.78 6.66
CA GLU A 147 -12.08 0.99 7.92
C GLU A 147 -12.87 0.53 9.16
N HIS A 148 -12.15 -0.11 10.07
CA HIS A 148 -12.67 -0.60 11.35
C HIS A 148 -13.32 0.50 12.22
N THR A 149 -12.92 1.76 12.04
CA THR A 149 -13.50 2.90 12.75
C THR A 149 -14.97 3.13 12.41
N GLN A 150 -15.41 2.67 11.23
CA GLN A 150 -16.81 2.72 10.82
C GLN A 150 -17.54 1.39 11.04
N ILE A 151 -16.87 0.24 10.84
CA ILE A 151 -17.53 -1.08 10.79
C ILE A 151 -17.01 -2.09 11.82
N ILE A 152 -16.12 -1.69 12.76
CA ILE A 152 -15.52 -2.47 13.84
C ILE A 152 -14.54 -3.55 13.32
N ASP A 153 -15.00 -4.46 12.49
CA ASP A 153 -14.21 -5.51 11.85
C ASP A 153 -13.90 -5.07 10.41
N GLY A 154 -12.75 -4.41 10.23
CA GLY A 154 -12.32 -3.87 8.95
C GLY A 154 -12.37 -4.91 7.83
N THR A 155 -12.62 -4.49 6.61
CA THR A 155 -12.71 -5.38 5.45
C THR A 155 -11.79 -4.97 4.33
N ILE A 156 -11.32 -5.95 3.55
CA ILE A 156 -10.75 -5.69 2.23
C ILE A 156 -11.87 -5.78 1.19
N CYS A 157 -11.94 -4.76 0.35
CA CYS A 157 -12.93 -4.62 -0.70
C CYS A 157 -12.26 -4.34 -2.04
N TYR A 158 -12.99 -4.53 -3.15
CA TYR A 158 -12.57 -4.10 -4.47
C TYR A 158 -13.73 -3.55 -5.27
N ALA A 159 -13.42 -2.72 -6.27
CA ALA A 159 -14.39 -2.21 -7.22
C ALA A 159 -13.72 -1.90 -8.58
N PRO A 160 -14.47 -1.94 -9.70
CA PRO A 160 -13.94 -1.57 -10.99
C PRO A 160 -13.71 -0.06 -11.08
N LEU A 161 -12.59 0.32 -11.72
CA LEU A 161 -12.25 1.71 -12.06
C LEU A 161 -12.53 1.99 -13.53
N SER A 162 -12.73 3.27 -13.85
CA SER A 162 -12.69 3.76 -15.23
C SER A 162 -11.32 3.49 -15.86
N ASP A 163 -11.26 3.31 -17.18
CA ASP A 163 -10.01 3.01 -17.91
C ASP A 163 -8.96 4.13 -17.75
N ASP A 164 -9.36 5.34 -17.39
CA ASP A 164 -8.48 6.48 -17.09
C ASP A 164 -8.13 6.61 -15.60
N LEU A 165 -8.62 5.71 -14.74
CA LEU A 165 -8.40 5.68 -13.28
C LEU A 165 -9.00 6.89 -12.53
N SER A 166 -9.95 7.62 -13.11
CA SER A 166 -10.46 8.87 -12.52
C SER A 166 -11.65 8.67 -11.57
N GLU A 167 -12.33 7.55 -11.65
CA GLU A 167 -13.53 7.26 -10.86
C GLU A 167 -13.83 5.76 -10.76
N ILE A 168 -14.55 5.39 -9.71
CA ILE A 168 -15.16 4.06 -9.54
C ILE A 168 -16.38 3.95 -10.48
N ILE A 169 -16.54 2.83 -11.19
CA ILE A 169 -17.60 2.64 -12.20
C ILE A 169 -18.57 1.51 -11.87
N GLY A 170 -18.49 0.92 -10.67
CA GLY A 170 -19.37 -0.18 -10.24
C GLY A 170 -19.42 -0.30 -8.73
N GLU A 171 -20.31 -1.20 -8.28
CA GLU A 171 -20.51 -1.44 -6.86
C GLU A 171 -19.27 -2.13 -6.23
N PRO A 172 -18.90 -1.75 -5.00
CA PRO A 172 -17.82 -2.40 -4.28
C PRO A 172 -18.23 -3.80 -3.82
N VAL A 173 -17.29 -4.73 -3.90
CA VAL A 173 -17.44 -6.10 -3.40
C VAL A 173 -16.52 -6.29 -2.19
N THR A 174 -17.08 -6.76 -1.07
CA THR A 174 -16.30 -7.15 0.10
C THR A 174 -15.72 -8.53 -0.10
N LEU A 175 -14.38 -8.64 -0.05
CA LEU A 175 -13.67 -9.92 -0.12
C LEU A 175 -13.73 -10.66 1.22
N PHE A 176 -13.24 -10.04 2.28
CA PHE A 176 -13.21 -10.65 3.61
C PHE A 176 -13.07 -9.59 4.73
N LYS A 177 -13.29 -10.04 5.96
CA LYS A 177 -13.08 -9.27 7.19
C LYS A 177 -11.71 -9.57 7.79
N ALA A 178 -11.18 -8.65 8.61
CA ALA A 178 -9.95 -8.89 9.37
C ALA A 178 -10.02 -10.14 10.26
N SER A 179 -11.22 -10.52 10.74
CA SER A 179 -11.45 -11.73 11.54
C SER A 179 -11.61 -13.03 10.72
N SER A 180 -11.62 -12.97 9.39
CA SER A 180 -11.91 -14.14 8.53
C SER A 180 -10.81 -15.21 8.56
N PRO A 181 -9.50 -14.89 8.60
CA PRO A 181 -8.44 -15.90 8.55
C PRO A 181 -8.55 -16.92 9.70
N TYR A 182 -8.12 -18.15 9.45
CA TYR A 182 -8.14 -19.22 10.45
C TYR A 182 -7.22 -18.93 11.65
N TRP A 183 -6.17 -18.16 11.45
CA TRP A 183 -5.19 -17.76 12.46
C TRP A 183 -5.57 -16.45 13.20
N ALA A 184 -6.64 -15.75 12.76
CA ALA A 184 -7.10 -14.54 13.44
C ALA A 184 -7.64 -14.86 14.85
N ASP A 185 -7.21 -14.08 15.84
CA ASP A 185 -7.79 -14.18 17.18
C ASP A 185 -9.20 -13.62 17.20
N LYS A 186 -10.20 -14.49 17.38
CA LYS A 186 -11.64 -14.14 17.39
C LYS A 186 -12.19 -13.96 18.80
N SER A 187 -11.39 -14.24 19.85
CA SER A 187 -11.89 -14.27 21.23
C SER A 187 -12.41 -12.91 21.71
N LYS A 188 -11.90 -11.84 21.14
CA LYS A 188 -12.25 -10.46 21.51
C LYS A 188 -13.27 -9.79 20.60
N TYR A 189 -13.62 -10.44 19.47
CA TYR A 189 -14.63 -9.93 18.55
C TYR A 189 -16.06 -10.15 19.13
N PRO A 190 -17.03 -9.23 18.99
CA PRO A 190 -16.94 -7.93 18.32
C PRO A 190 -16.49 -6.76 19.20
N LYS A 191 -15.98 -6.99 20.38
CA LYS A 191 -15.64 -5.95 21.37
C LYS A 191 -14.42 -5.11 21.00
N GLU A 192 -13.53 -5.64 20.17
CA GLU A 192 -12.32 -4.95 19.73
C GLU A 192 -12.35 -4.66 18.23
N HIS A 193 -11.93 -3.47 17.87
CA HIS A 193 -11.72 -3.07 16.50
C HIS A 193 -10.59 -3.90 15.86
N ARG A 194 -10.81 -4.34 14.61
CA ARG A 194 -9.85 -5.12 13.82
C ARG A 194 -9.50 -4.38 12.55
N ILE A 195 -8.23 -4.21 12.37
CA ILE A 195 -7.66 -3.41 11.28
C ILE A 195 -7.43 -4.29 10.06
N THR A 196 -7.71 -3.72 8.88
CA THR A 196 -7.18 -4.17 7.59
C THR A 196 -6.41 -3.00 6.99
N ASP A 197 -5.14 -3.21 6.62
CA ASP A 197 -4.28 -2.20 6.03
C ASP A 197 -3.58 -2.75 4.78
N GLY A 198 -3.15 -1.86 3.89
CA GLY A 198 -2.20 -2.07 2.82
C GLY A 198 -2.44 -3.27 1.92
N PRO A 199 -3.61 -3.45 1.29
CA PRO A 199 -3.77 -4.46 0.27
C PRO A 199 -2.85 -4.13 -0.91
N PHE A 200 -2.07 -5.11 -1.37
CA PHE A 200 -1.22 -4.99 -2.54
C PHE A 200 -1.32 -6.25 -3.39
N MET A 201 -1.61 -6.10 -4.68
CA MET A 201 -1.81 -7.22 -5.60
C MET A 201 -0.49 -7.62 -6.26
N TYR A 202 -0.18 -8.91 -6.25
CA TYR A 202 1.03 -9.45 -6.85
C TYR A 202 0.72 -10.67 -7.72
N ARG A 203 1.17 -10.63 -8.97
CA ARG A 203 1.08 -11.76 -9.89
C ARG A 203 2.43 -12.47 -9.97
N SER A 204 2.44 -13.75 -9.66
CA SER A 204 3.65 -14.56 -9.63
C SER A 204 4.18 -14.88 -11.04
N LYS A 205 5.40 -15.42 -11.10
CA LYS A 205 6.02 -15.88 -12.35
C LYS A 205 5.26 -17.01 -13.07
N THR A 206 4.36 -17.69 -12.36
CA THR A 206 3.48 -18.75 -12.92
C THR A 206 2.04 -18.29 -13.10
N ASP A 207 1.82 -16.98 -13.11
CA ASP A 207 0.51 -16.34 -13.31
C ASP A 207 -0.51 -16.58 -12.19
N GLU A 208 -0.06 -17.00 -11.01
CA GLU A 208 -0.89 -17.06 -9.81
C GLU A 208 -1.06 -15.67 -9.22
N LEU A 209 -2.24 -15.36 -8.72
CA LEU A 209 -2.54 -14.06 -8.11
C LEU A 209 -2.49 -14.15 -6.58
N PHE A 210 -1.74 -13.25 -5.98
CA PHE A 210 -1.64 -13.05 -4.53
C PHE A 210 -2.05 -11.64 -4.14
N MET A 211 -2.47 -11.50 -2.89
CA MET A 211 -2.66 -10.20 -2.25
C MET A 211 -1.94 -10.19 -0.91
N LEU A 212 -1.05 -9.22 -0.75
CA LEU A 212 -0.50 -8.84 0.54
C LEU A 212 -1.51 -7.94 1.25
N TRP A 213 -1.58 -8.01 2.57
CA TRP A 213 -2.35 -7.10 3.41
C TRP A 213 -1.84 -7.17 4.84
N SER A 214 -2.26 -6.27 5.71
CA SER A 214 -1.76 -6.20 7.07
C SER A 214 -2.86 -6.08 8.11
N THR A 215 -2.57 -6.61 9.29
CA THR A 215 -3.44 -6.56 10.47
C THR A 215 -2.60 -6.77 11.73
N PHE A 216 -3.24 -6.82 12.89
CA PHE A 216 -2.58 -7.20 14.14
C PHE A 216 -2.84 -8.66 14.48
N ILE A 217 -1.76 -9.39 14.83
CA ILE A 217 -1.78 -10.75 15.34
C ILE A 217 -1.14 -10.75 16.72
N LYS A 218 -1.89 -11.15 17.76
CA LYS A 218 -1.41 -11.14 19.16
C LYS A 218 -0.78 -9.80 19.60
N GLY A 219 -1.35 -8.70 19.11
CA GLY A 219 -0.90 -7.34 19.42
C GLY A 219 0.35 -6.87 18.66
N LYS A 220 0.84 -7.65 17.70
CA LYS A 220 1.95 -7.28 16.80
C LYS A 220 1.43 -7.02 15.39
N TYR A 221 1.96 -5.99 14.74
CA TYR A 221 1.65 -5.71 13.34
C TYR A 221 2.23 -6.80 12.45
N ALA A 222 1.48 -7.24 11.47
CA ALA A 222 1.78 -8.44 10.70
C ALA A 222 1.56 -8.23 9.21
N GLN A 223 2.43 -8.79 8.39
CA GLN A 223 2.28 -8.92 6.95
C GLN A 223 1.63 -10.24 6.60
N CYS A 224 0.46 -10.18 6.02
CA CYS A 224 -0.37 -11.33 5.68
C CYS A 224 -0.42 -11.57 4.18
N LEU A 225 -0.81 -12.78 3.79
CA LEU A 225 -0.86 -13.21 2.40
C LEU A 225 -2.16 -13.97 2.10
N VAL A 226 -2.77 -13.64 0.96
CA VAL A 226 -3.92 -14.33 0.37
C VAL A 226 -3.53 -14.83 -1.01
N LYS A 227 -3.94 -16.05 -1.38
CA LYS A 227 -3.85 -16.59 -2.73
C LYS A 227 -5.26 -16.66 -3.33
N PHE A 228 -5.44 -16.13 -4.53
CA PHE A 228 -6.67 -16.30 -5.31
C PHE A 228 -6.58 -17.61 -6.11
N ASN A 229 -7.46 -18.56 -5.80
CA ASN A 229 -7.35 -19.93 -6.31
C ASN A 229 -7.62 -20.07 -7.81
N ASP A 230 -8.37 -19.12 -8.39
CA ASP A 230 -8.65 -19.05 -9.84
C ASP A 230 -7.61 -18.19 -10.58
N GLY A 231 -6.60 -17.68 -9.87
CA GLY A 231 -5.60 -16.76 -10.40
C GLY A 231 -6.15 -15.39 -10.82
N GLU A 232 -7.36 -15.03 -10.39
CA GLU A 232 -8.00 -13.74 -10.62
C GLU A 232 -8.68 -13.20 -9.34
N LEU A 233 -8.85 -11.88 -9.29
CA LEU A 233 -9.54 -11.20 -8.20
C LEU A 233 -11.00 -11.66 -8.13
N GLY A 234 -11.40 -12.21 -6.99
CA GLY A 234 -12.73 -12.75 -6.77
C GLY A 234 -12.88 -13.44 -5.42
N MET A 235 -14.01 -14.12 -5.22
CA MET A 235 -14.38 -14.70 -3.92
C MET A 235 -13.74 -16.07 -3.63
N ASN A 236 -13.04 -16.67 -4.59
CA ASN A 236 -12.34 -17.94 -4.41
C ASN A 236 -10.88 -17.72 -4.03
N PHE A 237 -10.60 -17.60 -2.75
CA PHE A 237 -9.26 -17.33 -2.22
C PHE A 237 -8.96 -18.15 -0.96
N THR A 238 -7.68 -18.24 -0.62
CA THR A 238 -7.18 -18.91 0.58
C THR A 238 -6.26 -17.96 1.36
N HIS A 239 -6.51 -17.79 2.65
CA HIS A 239 -5.59 -17.12 3.56
C HIS A 239 -4.41 -18.06 3.85
N LEU A 240 -3.21 -17.63 3.47
CA LEU A 240 -1.97 -18.32 3.79
C LEU A 240 -1.46 -17.92 5.19
N PRO A 241 -0.49 -18.65 5.77
CA PRO A 241 0.19 -18.19 6.98
C PRO A 241 0.78 -16.80 6.80
N PRO A 242 0.80 -15.97 7.85
CA PRO A 242 1.46 -14.66 7.79
C PRO A 242 2.92 -14.77 7.37
N MET A 243 3.38 -13.84 6.54
CA MET A 243 4.79 -13.76 6.14
C MET A 243 5.67 -13.17 7.24
N ILE A 244 5.13 -12.17 7.98
CA ILE A 244 5.76 -11.50 9.12
C ILE A 244 4.70 -11.37 10.21
N ASP A 245 5.02 -11.72 11.47
CA ASP A 245 4.11 -11.63 12.61
C ASP A 245 4.76 -11.03 13.88
N ASN A 246 5.89 -10.35 13.71
CA ASN A 246 6.72 -9.82 14.78
C ASN A 246 6.97 -8.31 14.71
N ASP A 247 5.95 -7.53 14.34
CA ASP A 247 5.97 -6.07 14.29
C ASP A 247 6.52 -5.48 12.98
N GLY A 248 5.97 -5.93 11.87
CA GLY A 248 6.24 -5.38 10.54
C GLY A 248 5.08 -5.65 9.59
N GLY A 249 4.76 -4.70 8.74
CA GLY A 249 3.65 -4.82 7.79
C GLY A 249 3.50 -3.63 6.86
N HIS A 250 2.34 -3.56 6.22
CA HIS A 250 2.00 -2.63 5.14
C HIS A 250 3.04 -2.67 4.03
N GLY A 251 3.27 -3.87 3.54
CA GLY A 251 4.33 -4.13 2.59
C GLY A 251 3.81 -4.43 1.20
N MET A 252 4.70 -4.26 0.23
CA MET A 252 4.47 -4.60 -1.16
C MET A 252 5.66 -5.36 -1.74
N VAL A 253 5.40 -6.13 -2.80
CA VAL A 253 6.43 -6.85 -3.56
C VAL A 253 6.82 -6.03 -4.77
N PHE A 254 8.12 -5.86 -4.97
CA PHE A 254 8.65 -5.30 -6.21
C PHE A 254 9.76 -6.18 -6.77
N LYS A 255 10.06 -5.98 -8.04
CA LYS A 255 11.10 -6.70 -8.77
C LYS A 255 12.06 -5.70 -9.38
N ASP A 256 13.34 -5.98 -9.28
CA ASP A 256 14.37 -5.37 -10.12
C ASP A 256 14.78 -6.31 -11.28
N ASN A 257 15.88 -6.03 -11.94
CA ASN A 257 16.38 -6.85 -13.06
C ASN A 257 16.84 -8.25 -12.63
N LYS A 258 17.03 -8.52 -11.34
CA LYS A 258 17.65 -9.75 -10.81
C LYS A 258 16.79 -10.46 -9.78
N ASN A 259 16.22 -9.71 -8.83
CA ASN A 259 15.63 -10.25 -7.61
C ASN A 259 14.22 -9.72 -7.37
N PHE A 260 13.51 -10.41 -6.49
CA PHE A 260 12.24 -9.96 -5.92
C PHE A 260 12.46 -9.56 -4.47
N TYR A 261 11.76 -8.51 -4.06
CA TYR A 261 11.86 -7.96 -2.71
C TYR A 261 10.48 -7.72 -2.12
N LEU A 262 10.36 -7.98 -0.82
CA LEU A 262 9.31 -7.46 0.02
C LEU A 262 9.82 -6.20 0.70
N THR A 263 9.13 -5.08 0.53
CA THR A 263 9.33 -3.92 1.40
C THR A 263 8.17 -3.82 2.38
N PHE A 264 8.42 -3.33 3.59
CA PHE A 264 7.44 -3.10 4.65
C PHE A 264 8.03 -2.12 5.66
N HIS A 265 7.22 -1.56 6.56
CA HIS A 265 7.79 -0.79 7.67
C HIS A 265 7.91 -1.61 8.95
N SER A 266 8.94 -1.34 9.72
CA SER A 266 9.20 -1.89 11.06
C SER A 266 10.18 -1.00 11.82
N PRO A 267 9.98 -0.78 13.15
CA PRO A 267 8.84 -1.22 13.95
C PRO A 267 7.54 -0.49 13.55
N ASN A 268 6.37 -0.96 13.98
CA ASN A 268 5.12 -0.23 13.86
C ASN A 268 4.88 0.63 15.12
N THR A 269 5.74 1.64 15.30
CA THR A 269 5.71 2.55 16.45
C THR A 269 5.82 3.98 15.97
N ASN A 270 4.79 4.79 16.24
CA ASN A 270 4.66 6.16 15.72
C ASN A 270 5.94 6.99 15.84
N GLY A 271 6.44 7.44 14.69
CA GLY A 271 7.63 8.26 14.56
C GLY A 271 8.96 7.49 14.53
N PHE A 272 8.93 6.16 14.65
CA PHE A 272 10.13 5.29 14.65
C PHE A 272 10.13 4.28 13.52
N GLU A 273 9.15 4.35 12.62
CA GLU A 273 9.05 3.45 11.48
C GLU A 273 10.12 3.73 10.44
N HIS A 274 10.69 2.65 9.90
CA HIS A 274 11.67 2.69 8.84
C HIS A 274 11.32 1.67 7.76
N PRO A 275 11.66 1.92 6.48
CA PRO A 275 11.51 0.94 5.43
C PRO A 275 12.48 -0.22 5.67
N ARG A 276 11.98 -1.44 5.43
CA ARG A 276 12.74 -2.69 5.43
C ARG A 276 12.65 -3.31 4.06
N PHE A 277 13.72 -3.97 3.64
CA PHE A 277 13.80 -4.72 2.39
C PHE A 277 14.27 -6.12 2.70
N ILE A 278 13.50 -7.12 2.28
CA ILE A 278 13.87 -8.52 2.39
C ILE A 278 13.77 -9.14 1.01
N GLU A 279 14.80 -9.83 0.59
CA GLU A 279 14.75 -10.60 -0.64
C GLU A 279 13.77 -11.77 -0.47
N ILE A 280 12.92 -11.98 -1.46
CA ILE A 280 11.95 -13.06 -1.50
C ILE A 280 12.21 -13.99 -2.66
N GLU A 281 11.68 -15.20 -2.58
CA GLU A 281 11.62 -16.14 -3.68
C GLU A 281 10.17 -16.35 -4.09
N ASP A 282 9.89 -16.01 -5.35
CA ASP A 282 8.66 -16.41 -6.02
C ASP A 282 8.81 -17.84 -6.52
N ILE A 283 8.21 -18.79 -5.80
CA ILE A 283 8.21 -20.20 -6.18
C ILE A 283 7.01 -20.59 -7.06
N GLY A 284 6.28 -19.58 -7.54
CA GLY A 284 5.13 -19.73 -8.43
C GLY A 284 3.82 -19.89 -7.67
N ASN A 285 3.66 -20.94 -6.90
CA ASN A 285 2.45 -21.22 -6.12
C ASN A 285 2.49 -20.62 -4.70
N ASN A 286 3.56 -19.97 -4.32
CA ASN A 286 3.75 -19.25 -3.06
C ASN A 286 4.87 -18.21 -3.17
N ILE A 287 4.92 -17.31 -2.19
CA ILE A 287 5.98 -16.33 -1.97
C ILE A 287 6.62 -16.63 -0.62
N VAL A 288 7.94 -16.78 -0.59
CA VAL A 288 8.67 -17.10 0.64
C VAL A 288 9.79 -16.10 0.87
N LEU A 289 10.03 -15.76 2.13
CA LEU A 289 11.17 -14.93 2.49
C LEU A 289 12.46 -15.74 2.29
N LYS A 290 13.45 -15.20 1.59
CA LYS A 290 14.78 -15.80 1.57
C LYS A 290 15.39 -15.72 2.97
N LYS A 291 15.87 -16.84 3.47
CA LYS A 291 16.66 -16.85 4.72
C LYS A 291 17.95 -16.09 4.42
N THR A 292 18.18 -14.98 5.09
CA THR A 292 19.52 -14.39 5.18
C THR A 292 20.40 -15.42 5.89
N GLU A 293 21.39 -15.97 5.20
CA GLU A 293 22.46 -16.69 5.88
C GLU A 293 23.14 -15.69 6.82
N VAL A 294 23.00 -15.91 8.13
CA VAL A 294 23.63 -15.13 9.20
C VAL A 294 25.07 -15.58 9.32
#